data_8bd454161c25e4cfbcace429e1258677
#
_entry.id   8bd454161c25e4cfbcace429e1258677
#
_cell.length_a   1.000
_cell.length_b   1.000
_cell.length_c   1.000
_cell.angle_alpha   90.00
_cell.angle_beta   90.00
_cell.angle_gamma   90.00
#
_symmetry.space_group_name_H-M   'P 1'
#
loop_
_entity.id
_entity.type
_entity.pdbx_description
1 polymer ?
#
loop_
_entity_poly.entity_id
_entity_poly.type
_entity_poly.pdbx_seq_one_letter_code
_entity_poly.pdbx_strand_id
1 'polypeptide(L)'
;MTKKKAGISAIDADKVEMLSSFGCSTVEIARLHNCSETTIRTKFREEIERGRESMKIKLRQLQWKTAEQGSNAMLIFLGKQYLGQSDRNEFELVGNLEGLLKECGYEESPIEKKSIKQTEALENPQVPALA
;
A
#
# COMPACT_ATOMS: atom_id res chain seq x y z
N MET A 1 -32.19 4.75 27.32
CA MET A 1 -32.50 3.37 26.86
C MET A 1 -31.22 2.57 26.82
N THR A 2 -31.01 1.70 27.77
CA THR A 2 -29.85 0.78 27.77
C THR A 2 -30.08 -0.32 26.74
N LYS A 3 -29.36 -0.24 25.60
CA LYS A 3 -29.35 -1.33 24.63
C LYS A 3 -28.72 -2.56 25.31
N LYS A 4 -29.50 -3.64 25.48
CA LYS A 4 -29.02 -4.94 25.95
C LYS A 4 -27.85 -5.35 25.05
N LYS A 5 -26.64 -5.50 25.64
CA LYS A 5 -25.53 -6.14 24.94
C LYS A 5 -25.94 -7.54 24.57
N ALA A 6 -25.93 -7.84 23.27
CA ALA A 6 -26.17 -9.22 22.80
C ALA A 6 -25.12 -10.14 23.42
N GLY A 7 -25.53 -11.26 23.99
CA GLY A 7 -24.59 -12.26 24.52
C GLY A 7 -23.70 -12.78 23.40
N ILE A 8 -22.43 -13.10 23.70
CA ILE A 8 -21.41 -13.57 22.76
C ILE A 8 -21.90 -14.79 21.94
N SER A 9 -22.75 -15.63 22.51
CA SER A 9 -23.38 -16.78 21.88
C SER A 9 -24.42 -16.44 20.79
N ALA A 10 -24.82 -15.17 20.67
CA ALA A 10 -25.77 -14.72 19.64
C ALA A 10 -25.08 -14.11 18.40
N ILE A 11 -23.77 -14.06 18.37
CA ILE A 11 -23.00 -13.51 17.25
C ILE A 11 -22.66 -14.69 16.32
N ASP A 12 -23.13 -14.59 15.10
CA ASP A 12 -22.92 -15.58 14.05
C ASP A 12 -21.51 -15.40 13.44
N ALA A 13 -20.67 -16.42 13.54
CA ALA A 13 -19.31 -16.42 13.01
C ALA A 13 -19.27 -16.20 11.50
N ASP A 14 -20.21 -16.82 10.76
CA ASP A 14 -20.29 -16.67 9.30
C ASP A 14 -20.60 -15.22 8.89
N LYS A 15 -21.42 -14.52 9.68
CA LYS A 15 -21.68 -13.09 9.45
C LYS A 15 -20.47 -12.22 9.71
N VAL A 16 -19.67 -12.54 10.72
CA VAL A 16 -18.41 -11.82 11.00
C VAL A 16 -17.43 -12.01 9.85
N GLU A 17 -17.28 -13.22 9.34
CA GLU A 17 -16.46 -13.53 8.18
C GLU A 17 -16.94 -12.79 6.92
N MET A 18 -18.26 -12.83 6.65
CA MET A 18 -18.87 -12.13 5.53
C MET A 18 -18.64 -10.62 5.59
N LEU A 19 -18.87 -9.98 6.74
CA LEU A 19 -18.63 -8.56 6.92
C LEU A 19 -17.15 -8.19 6.74
N SER A 20 -16.26 -9.05 7.24
CA SER A 20 -14.81 -8.87 7.03
C SER A 20 -14.44 -9.01 5.55
N SER A 21 -15.12 -9.86 4.79
CA SER A 21 -14.93 -10.00 3.34
C SER A 21 -15.41 -8.80 2.53
N PHE A 22 -16.26 -7.95 3.11
CA PHE A 22 -16.64 -6.64 2.54
C PHE A 22 -15.71 -5.50 2.96
N GLY A 23 -14.70 -5.79 3.78
CA GLY A 23 -13.75 -4.80 4.25
C GLY A 23 -14.18 -4.05 5.50
N CYS A 24 -15.22 -4.50 6.19
CA CYS A 24 -15.64 -3.88 7.45
C CYS A 24 -14.54 -3.99 8.53
N SER A 25 -14.34 -2.92 9.25
CA SER A 25 -13.43 -2.89 10.39
C SER A 25 -13.99 -3.62 11.61
N THR A 26 -13.14 -4.05 12.52
CA THR A 26 -13.56 -4.70 13.78
C THR A 26 -14.48 -3.82 14.61
N VAL A 27 -14.30 -2.51 14.55
CA VAL A 27 -15.16 -1.51 15.23
C VAL A 27 -16.57 -1.47 14.64
N GLU A 28 -16.68 -1.50 13.31
CA GLU A 28 -17.99 -1.51 12.62
C GLU A 28 -18.75 -2.79 12.91
N ILE A 29 -18.08 -3.94 12.85
CA ILE A 29 -18.65 -5.25 13.16
C ILE A 29 -19.13 -5.27 14.63
N ALA A 30 -18.33 -4.75 15.57
CA ALA A 30 -18.69 -4.67 16.97
C ALA A 30 -19.92 -3.78 17.21
N ARG A 31 -20.02 -2.65 16.52
CA ARG A 31 -21.20 -1.77 16.58
C ARG A 31 -22.46 -2.44 16.06
N LEU A 32 -22.35 -3.17 14.93
CA LEU A 32 -23.47 -3.89 14.34
C LEU A 32 -24.03 -4.96 15.30
N HIS A 33 -23.12 -5.66 15.99
CA HIS A 33 -23.49 -6.72 16.93
C HIS A 33 -23.71 -6.22 18.39
N ASN A 34 -23.65 -4.91 18.63
CA ASN A 34 -23.79 -4.31 19.98
C ASN A 34 -22.85 -4.92 21.02
N CYS A 35 -21.62 -5.22 20.64
CA CYS A 35 -20.58 -5.78 21.51
C CYS A 35 -19.33 -4.88 21.53
N SER A 36 -18.32 -5.26 22.34
CA SER A 36 -17.06 -4.54 22.35
C SER A 36 -16.15 -4.99 21.18
N GLU A 37 -15.34 -4.09 20.66
CA GLU A 37 -14.34 -4.39 19.65
C GLU A 37 -13.39 -5.52 20.10
N THR A 38 -12.97 -5.46 21.36
CA THR A 38 -12.10 -6.49 21.96
C THR A 38 -12.73 -7.87 21.87
N THR A 39 -14.05 -7.99 22.07
CA THR A 39 -14.77 -9.25 21.94
C THR A 39 -14.69 -9.79 20.50
N ILE A 40 -14.94 -8.95 19.50
CA ILE A 40 -14.86 -9.34 18.09
C ILE A 40 -13.43 -9.76 17.76
N ARG A 41 -12.43 -8.96 18.12
CA ARG A 41 -11.02 -9.23 17.81
C ARG A 41 -10.47 -10.49 18.46
N THR A 42 -10.90 -10.83 19.68
CA THR A 42 -10.39 -12.00 20.41
C THR A 42 -11.15 -13.28 20.08
N LYS A 43 -12.47 -13.20 19.94
CA LYS A 43 -13.32 -14.38 19.75
C LYS A 43 -13.44 -14.81 18.29
N PHE A 44 -13.39 -13.87 17.35
CA PHE A 44 -13.62 -14.09 15.92
C PHE A 44 -12.40 -13.71 15.08
N ARG A 45 -11.20 -13.90 15.64
CA ARG A 45 -9.95 -13.57 14.96
C ARG A 45 -9.77 -14.33 13.65
N GLU A 46 -10.03 -15.62 13.67
CA GLU A 46 -9.87 -16.49 12.50
C GLU A 46 -10.86 -16.13 11.39
N GLU A 47 -12.11 -15.85 11.73
CA GLU A 47 -13.16 -15.45 10.81
C GLU A 47 -12.81 -14.10 10.15
N ILE A 48 -12.29 -13.17 10.92
CA ILE A 48 -11.84 -11.88 10.42
C ILE A 48 -10.67 -12.04 9.44
N GLU A 49 -9.71 -12.87 9.78
CA GLU A 49 -8.54 -13.14 8.91
C GLU A 49 -8.98 -13.81 7.61
N ARG A 50 -9.81 -14.86 7.66
CA ARG A 50 -10.37 -15.52 6.47
C ARG A 50 -11.17 -14.57 5.58
N GLY A 51 -12.02 -13.74 6.18
CA GLY A 51 -12.80 -12.75 5.46
C GLY A 51 -11.92 -11.73 4.73
N ARG A 52 -10.87 -11.23 5.37
CA ARG A 52 -9.91 -10.29 4.77
C ARG A 52 -9.11 -10.91 3.63
N GLU A 53 -8.70 -12.16 3.77
CA GLU A 53 -8.01 -12.89 2.72
C GLU A 53 -8.93 -13.13 1.51
N SER A 54 -10.17 -13.52 1.76
CA SER A 54 -11.20 -13.66 0.72
C SER A 54 -11.42 -12.35 -0.04
N MET A 55 -11.46 -11.21 0.65
CA MET A 55 -11.55 -9.88 0.04
C MET A 55 -10.36 -9.60 -0.90
N LYS A 56 -9.14 -9.87 -0.45
CA LYS A 56 -7.93 -9.67 -1.27
C LYS A 56 -7.94 -10.53 -2.53
N ILE A 57 -8.35 -11.79 -2.41
CA ILE A 57 -8.45 -12.72 -3.55
C ILE A 57 -9.48 -12.22 -4.56
N LYS A 58 -10.67 -11.84 -4.10
CA LYS A 58 -11.74 -11.30 -4.95
C LYS A 58 -11.29 -10.02 -5.67
N LEU A 59 -10.60 -9.12 -4.97
CA LEU A 59 -10.08 -7.89 -5.57
C LEU A 59 -9.06 -8.20 -6.68
N ARG A 60 -8.13 -9.11 -6.42
CA ARG A 60 -7.16 -9.56 -7.44
C ARG A 60 -7.86 -10.17 -8.67
N GLN A 61 -8.85 -11.03 -8.45
CA GLN A 61 -9.63 -11.63 -9.54
C GLN A 61 -10.31 -10.56 -10.40
N LEU A 62 -10.91 -9.55 -9.77
CA LEU A 62 -11.55 -8.44 -10.49
C LEU A 62 -10.53 -7.59 -11.27
N GLN A 63 -9.35 -7.35 -10.69
CA GLN A 63 -8.28 -6.62 -11.37
C GLN A 63 -7.79 -7.39 -12.62
N TRP A 64 -7.53 -8.68 -12.51
CA TRP A 64 -7.14 -9.53 -13.64
C TRP A 64 -8.24 -9.59 -14.70
N LYS A 65 -9.47 -9.81 -14.30
CA LYS A 65 -10.62 -9.84 -15.22
C LYS A 65 -10.77 -8.51 -15.98
N THR A 66 -10.59 -7.39 -15.30
CA THR A 66 -10.66 -6.06 -15.91
C THR A 66 -9.49 -5.81 -16.89
N ALA A 67 -8.30 -6.32 -16.55
CA ALA A 67 -7.15 -6.28 -17.46
C ALA A 67 -7.37 -7.11 -18.72
N GLU A 68 -7.92 -8.32 -18.60
CA GLU A 68 -8.28 -9.19 -19.73
C GLU A 68 -9.32 -8.55 -20.66
N GLN A 69 -10.19 -7.70 -20.13
CA GLN A 69 -11.17 -6.91 -20.89
C GLN A 69 -10.53 -5.72 -21.65
N GLY A 70 -9.22 -5.54 -21.55
CA GLY A 70 -8.47 -4.51 -22.28
C GLY A 70 -8.39 -3.16 -21.59
N SER A 71 -8.55 -3.10 -20.27
CA SER A 71 -8.35 -1.85 -19.52
C SER A 71 -6.86 -1.47 -19.46
N ASN A 72 -6.46 -0.46 -20.22
CA ASN A 72 -5.07 0.04 -20.24
C ASN A 72 -4.58 0.47 -18.84
N ALA A 73 -5.44 1.14 -18.06
CA ALA A 73 -5.11 1.56 -16.71
C ALA A 73 -4.78 0.37 -15.80
N MET A 74 -5.55 -0.72 -15.89
CA MET A 74 -5.33 -1.92 -15.09
C MET A 74 -4.11 -2.72 -15.58
N LEU A 75 -3.86 -2.76 -16.90
CA LEU A 75 -2.65 -3.38 -17.46
C LEU A 75 -1.38 -2.67 -16.99
N ILE A 76 -1.36 -1.34 -17.01
CA ILE A 76 -0.25 -0.53 -16.51
C ILE A 76 -0.07 -0.77 -15.00
N PHE A 77 -1.15 -0.74 -14.23
CA PHE A 77 -1.10 -0.98 -12.78
C PHE A 77 -0.51 -2.35 -12.45
N LEU A 78 -1.04 -3.42 -13.05
CA LEU A 78 -0.55 -4.78 -12.81
C LEU A 78 0.89 -4.97 -13.33
N GLY A 79 1.25 -4.34 -14.44
CA GLY A 79 2.62 -4.33 -14.95
C GLY A 79 3.61 -3.71 -13.96
N LYS A 80 3.25 -2.60 -13.34
CA LYS A 80 4.07 -1.98 -12.28
C LYS A 80 4.19 -2.86 -11.04
N GLN A 81 3.10 -3.50 -10.62
CA GLN A 81 3.08 -4.32 -9.40
C GLN A 81 3.81 -5.66 -9.54
N TYR A 82 3.65 -6.34 -10.66
CA TYR A 82 4.15 -7.71 -10.84
C TYR A 82 5.40 -7.83 -11.73
N LEU A 83 5.57 -6.90 -12.69
CA LEU A 83 6.67 -6.93 -13.64
C LEU A 83 7.76 -5.90 -13.36
N GLY A 84 7.60 -5.09 -12.31
CA GLY A 84 8.56 -4.05 -11.95
C GLY A 84 8.69 -2.93 -12.99
N GLN A 85 7.68 -2.74 -13.83
CA GLN A 85 7.65 -1.64 -14.79
C GLN A 85 7.53 -0.31 -14.05
N SER A 86 8.40 0.64 -14.36
CA SER A 86 8.34 2.01 -13.82
C SER A 86 8.23 3.02 -14.96
N ASP A 87 7.55 4.13 -14.68
CA ASP A 87 7.58 5.27 -15.58
C ASP A 87 8.97 5.90 -15.48
N ARG A 88 9.74 5.88 -16.57
CA ARG A 88 11.12 6.39 -16.63
C ARG A 88 11.27 7.90 -16.42
N ASN A 89 10.21 8.59 -16.01
CA ASN A 89 10.19 10.05 -15.96
C ASN A 89 10.98 10.68 -14.79
N GLU A 90 11.47 9.91 -13.83
CA GLU A 90 12.24 10.50 -12.72
C GLU A 90 13.61 11.03 -13.13
N PHE A 91 14.24 10.44 -14.16
CA PHE A 91 15.58 10.83 -14.60
C PHE A 91 15.60 12.06 -15.52
N GLU A 92 14.54 12.26 -16.33
CA GLU A 92 14.45 13.45 -17.19
C GLU A 92 14.10 14.72 -16.41
N LEU A 93 13.39 14.61 -15.30
CA LEU A 93 13.04 15.75 -14.45
C LEU A 93 14.27 16.34 -13.74
N VAL A 94 15.21 15.51 -13.30
CA VAL A 94 16.45 15.99 -12.64
C VAL A 94 17.38 16.66 -13.65
N GLY A 95 17.56 16.06 -14.82
CA GLY A 95 18.37 16.66 -15.90
C GLY A 95 17.79 17.96 -16.44
N ASN A 96 16.46 18.06 -16.51
CA ASN A 96 15.77 19.27 -16.95
C ASN A 96 15.78 20.36 -15.88
N LEU A 97 15.76 19.98 -14.60
CA LEU A 97 15.85 20.92 -13.47
C LEU A 97 17.21 21.61 -13.40
N GLU A 98 18.31 20.89 -13.63
CA GLU A 98 19.66 21.47 -13.71
C GLU A 98 19.80 22.47 -14.88
N GLY A 99 19.20 22.11 -16.03
CA GLY A 99 19.14 23.01 -17.18
C GLY A 99 18.37 24.30 -16.89
N LEU A 100 17.19 24.17 -16.28
CA LEU A 100 16.36 25.31 -15.89
C LEU A 100 17.03 26.18 -14.81
N LEU A 101 17.71 25.59 -13.85
CA LEU A 101 18.44 26.34 -12.82
C LEU A 101 19.60 27.15 -13.42
N LYS A 102 20.31 26.62 -14.42
CA LYS A 102 21.35 27.35 -15.17
C LYS A 102 20.78 28.48 -15.99
N GLU A 103 19.64 28.29 -16.64
CA GLU A 103 18.96 29.36 -17.40
C GLU A 103 18.45 30.48 -16.48
N CYS A 104 18.03 30.15 -15.26
CA CYS A 104 17.63 31.14 -14.26
C CYS A 104 18.82 31.85 -13.58
N GLY A 105 20.06 31.55 -13.95
CA GLY A 105 21.26 32.17 -13.38
C GLY A 105 21.61 31.68 -11.98
N TYR A 106 21.13 30.50 -11.58
CA TYR A 106 21.51 29.86 -10.32
C TYR A 106 22.88 29.22 -10.48
N GLU A 107 23.88 29.77 -9.80
CA GLU A 107 25.23 29.19 -9.66
C GLU A 107 25.33 28.51 -8.30
N GLU A 108 25.64 27.23 -8.29
CA GLU A 108 25.88 26.48 -7.06
C GLU A 108 27.10 27.07 -6.31
N SER A 109 26.92 27.33 -5.03
CA SER A 109 28.01 27.79 -4.18
C SER A 109 29.11 26.70 -4.06
N PRO A 110 30.39 27.08 -3.90
CA PRO A 110 31.49 26.11 -3.74
C PRO A 110 31.31 25.15 -2.54
N ILE A 111 30.54 25.57 -1.55
CA ILE A 111 30.24 24.81 -0.33
C ILE A 111 29.26 23.68 -0.63
N GLU A 112 28.23 23.93 -1.46
CA GLU A 112 27.25 22.91 -1.87
C GLU A 112 27.88 21.83 -2.75
N LYS A 113 28.79 22.20 -3.65
CA LYS A 113 29.59 21.26 -4.46
C LYS A 113 30.45 20.31 -3.64
N LYS A 114 30.99 20.75 -2.51
CA LYS A 114 31.73 19.88 -1.58
C LYS A 114 30.81 18.92 -0.84
N SER A 115 29.64 19.37 -0.44
CA SER A 115 28.65 18.57 0.26
C SER A 115 28.14 17.43 -0.62
N ILE A 116 27.77 17.71 -1.87
CA ILE A 116 27.28 16.72 -2.85
C ILE A 116 28.37 15.67 -3.14
N LYS A 117 29.63 16.08 -3.36
CA LYS A 117 30.73 15.13 -3.58
C LYS A 117 31.00 14.21 -2.40
N GLN A 118 30.81 14.70 -1.17
CA GLN A 118 30.95 13.88 0.04
C GLN A 118 29.83 12.89 0.19
N THR A 119 28.60 13.25 -0.21
CA THR A 119 27.43 12.36 -0.18
C THR A 119 27.56 11.26 -1.24
N GLU A 120 27.99 11.60 -2.45
CA GLU A 120 28.23 10.62 -3.51
C GLU A 120 29.37 9.64 -3.16
N ALA A 121 30.40 10.08 -2.48
CA ALA A 121 31.48 9.23 -2.00
C ALA A 121 31.05 8.27 -0.88
N LEU A 122 30.02 8.63 -0.10
CA LEU A 122 29.44 7.79 0.95
C LEU A 122 28.38 6.81 0.42
N GLU A 123 27.66 7.16 -0.65
CA GLU A 123 26.62 6.32 -1.25
C GLU A 123 27.16 5.28 -2.24
N ASN A 124 28.41 5.44 -2.70
CA ASN A 124 29.04 4.47 -3.58
C ASN A 124 30.32 3.89 -2.91
N PRO A 125 30.16 3.01 -1.92
CA PRO A 125 31.30 2.27 -1.42
C PRO A 125 31.84 1.45 -2.59
N GLN A 126 33.06 1.74 -3.03
CA GLN A 126 33.76 0.87 -3.97
C GLN A 126 33.79 -0.51 -3.35
N VAL A 127 32.95 -1.41 -3.89
CA VAL A 127 33.05 -2.84 -3.55
C VAL A 127 34.44 -3.26 -4.00
N PRO A 128 35.36 -3.66 -3.09
CA PRO A 128 36.66 -4.14 -3.51
C PRO A 128 36.39 -5.31 -4.45
N ALA A 129 36.96 -5.23 -5.64
CA ALA A 129 36.90 -6.34 -6.59
C ALA A 129 37.48 -7.55 -5.88
N LEU A 130 36.65 -8.58 -5.66
CA LEU A 130 37.10 -9.87 -5.21
C LEU A 130 37.94 -10.45 -6.34
N ALA A 131 39.23 -10.33 -6.17
CA ALA A 131 40.17 -11.05 -7.02
C ALA A 131 40.13 -12.53 -6.67
#